data_14e8d7d65e171f4b2ce0587ed36a3782
#
_entry.id   14e8d7d65e171f4b2ce0587ed36a3782
#
_cell.length_a   1.000
_cell.length_b   1.000
_cell.length_c   1.000
_cell.angle_alpha   90.00
_cell.angle_beta   90.00
_cell.angle_gamma   90.00
#
_symmetry.space_group_name_H-M   'P 1'
#
loop_
_entity.id
_entity.type
_entity.pdbx_description
1 polymer ?
#
loop_
_entity_poly.entity_id
_entity_poly.type
_entity_poly.pdbx_seq_one_letter_code
_entity_poly.pdbx_strand_id
1 'polypeptide(L)'
;MRVASVLASVAVLQLFSALAFAATDASAPDVAALLKRLDEQEQRIKSLEERLALQQRKPAATGGASVSTETSNPASPASVNPTPGTAAIAVAPAKAGPQGFAIQSPDGANVLRFRANLAFDGHWFSDQSTPATADTWLFRKVRPYIEGTLDNTYDFRLMPDFAGGKAIIVDAYVAARIAPQFVVQVGKFKGPVGLERLQPDQYNRFVELGLPSSLVPNRDEGAQLGGDLFGGIVGYAVGYFNGVTDGASTDAAGTPDQDNDGKKDWEGRLFLQPFITTDRAYLRGLGFGAGGTYVDITGSAANALLPAYRTPGQQIFFSYRSGATATYADGRRERWAPQLYYYVGPFGVLAEYVQSSQQVSRQVSASVRRSGQIDNSGWQTSFSYFLTGERELYNGLTPHSTFEPGKPGIGAWELVARYHELRIDPAAFAGGIESFSDPAVSARSARAFGVGLNWYLNQNIKWMLDFERTRFEGGAPADANRADENAFLTRFQLVF
;
A
#
# COMPACT_ATOMS: atom_id res chain seq x y z
N MET A 1 0.43 30.82 -22.24
CA MET A 1 0.04 29.39 -21.98
C MET A 1 0.50 28.81 -20.63
N ARG A 2 1.38 29.44 -19.87
CA ARG A 2 1.92 28.86 -18.58
C ARG A 2 1.16 29.23 -17.31
N VAL A 3 0.28 30.21 -17.34
CA VAL A 3 -0.52 30.62 -16.16
C VAL A 3 -1.84 29.84 -16.05
N ALA A 4 -2.37 29.36 -17.17
CA ALA A 4 -3.59 28.55 -17.19
C ALA A 4 -3.42 27.17 -16.54
N SER A 5 -2.21 26.59 -16.56
CA SER A 5 -1.94 25.28 -15.92
C SER A 5 -1.82 25.35 -14.39
N VAL A 6 -1.38 26.47 -13.85
CA VAL A 6 -1.29 26.67 -12.40
C VAL A 6 -2.66 26.93 -11.77
N LEU A 7 -3.52 27.66 -12.46
CA LEU A 7 -4.91 27.91 -12.02
C LEU A 7 -5.78 26.65 -12.09
N ALA A 8 -5.56 25.79 -13.09
CA ALA A 8 -6.23 24.48 -13.15
C ALA A 8 -5.82 23.56 -11.99
N SER A 9 -4.56 23.59 -11.56
CA SER A 9 -4.06 22.75 -10.45
C SER A 9 -4.61 23.23 -9.09
N VAL A 10 -4.80 24.52 -8.89
CA VAL A 10 -5.39 25.08 -7.66
C VAL A 10 -6.90 24.80 -7.60
N ALA A 11 -7.61 24.84 -8.74
CA ALA A 11 -9.03 24.52 -8.82
C ALA A 11 -9.30 23.03 -8.52
N VAL A 12 -8.44 22.13 -8.97
CA VAL A 12 -8.53 20.69 -8.67
C VAL A 12 -8.29 20.43 -7.19
N LEU A 13 -7.34 21.10 -6.54
CA LEU A 13 -7.08 20.93 -5.11
C LEU A 13 -8.24 21.44 -4.23
N GLN A 14 -8.93 22.50 -4.65
CA GLN A 14 -10.10 23.03 -3.95
C GLN A 14 -11.38 22.19 -4.16
N LEU A 15 -11.51 21.48 -5.30
CA LEU A 15 -12.58 20.50 -5.50
C LEU A 15 -12.43 19.31 -4.55
N PHE A 16 -11.21 18.85 -4.31
CA PHE A 16 -10.95 17.74 -3.38
C PHE A 16 -11.25 18.09 -1.91
N SER A 17 -11.02 19.34 -1.48
CA SER A 17 -11.36 19.76 -0.12
C SER A 17 -12.89 19.92 0.09
N ALA A 18 -13.65 20.26 -0.94
CA ALA A 18 -15.11 20.37 -0.86
C ALA A 18 -15.82 19.00 -0.82
N LEU A 19 -15.25 17.98 -1.47
CA LEU A 19 -15.77 16.60 -1.43
C LEU A 19 -15.48 15.89 -0.10
N ALA A 20 -14.36 16.20 0.56
CA ALA A 20 -13.99 15.60 1.84
C ALA A 20 -14.87 16.10 3.01
N PHE A 21 -15.45 17.31 2.91
CA PHE A 21 -16.31 17.87 3.96
C PHE A 21 -17.78 17.43 3.87
N ALA A 22 -18.21 16.81 2.76
CA ALA A 22 -19.60 16.39 2.55
C ALA A 22 -19.92 14.99 3.09
N ALA A 23 -18.94 14.27 3.66
CA ALA A 23 -19.11 12.87 4.07
C ALA A 23 -19.40 12.66 5.57
N THR A 24 -19.58 13.72 6.37
CA THR A 24 -19.71 13.58 7.83
C THR A 24 -21.09 13.88 8.42
N ASP A 25 -22.12 14.19 7.60
CA ASP A 25 -23.46 14.38 8.13
C ASP A 25 -24.51 13.62 7.30
N ALA A 26 -25.20 12.69 7.94
CA ALA A 26 -26.21 11.82 7.36
C ALA A 26 -27.59 12.52 7.24
N SER A 27 -27.63 13.64 6.52
CA SER A 27 -28.86 14.20 5.93
C SER A 27 -28.61 14.44 4.44
N ALA A 28 -29.57 14.05 3.60
CA ALA A 28 -29.45 14.21 2.14
C ALA A 28 -28.99 15.64 1.81
N PRO A 29 -27.92 15.82 1.03
CA PRO A 29 -27.40 17.15 0.72
C PRO A 29 -28.49 17.92 -0.04
N ASP A 30 -28.76 19.15 0.39
CA ASP A 30 -29.63 20.07 -0.31
C ASP A 30 -28.99 20.39 -1.68
N VAL A 31 -29.44 19.68 -2.71
CA VAL A 31 -28.96 19.80 -4.08
C VAL A 31 -29.09 21.25 -4.60
N ALA A 32 -30.08 22.00 -4.09
CA ALA A 32 -30.26 23.41 -4.44
C ALA A 32 -29.13 24.28 -3.88
N ALA A 33 -28.65 24.00 -2.67
CA ALA A 33 -27.50 24.71 -2.08
C ALA A 33 -26.18 24.39 -2.79
N LEU A 34 -26.02 23.16 -3.26
CA LEU A 34 -24.84 22.77 -4.07
C LEU A 34 -24.84 23.41 -5.45
N LEU A 35 -25.99 23.46 -6.15
CA LEU A 35 -26.13 24.13 -7.44
C LEU A 35 -25.86 25.63 -7.31
N LYS A 36 -26.36 26.27 -6.27
CA LYS A 36 -26.08 27.70 -6.01
C LYS A 36 -24.60 27.98 -5.79
N ARG A 37 -23.89 27.10 -5.07
CA ARG A 37 -22.43 27.23 -4.89
C ARG A 37 -21.67 27.00 -6.19
N LEU A 38 -22.14 26.13 -7.06
CA LEU A 38 -21.54 25.90 -8.38
C LEU A 38 -21.66 27.15 -9.26
N ASP A 39 -22.83 27.77 -9.32
CA ASP A 39 -23.08 29.02 -10.06
C ASP A 39 -22.21 30.16 -9.52
N GLU A 40 -22.05 30.29 -8.19
CA GLU A 40 -21.19 31.30 -7.58
C GLU A 40 -19.70 31.09 -7.94
N GLN A 41 -19.25 29.84 -8.05
CA GLN A 41 -17.90 29.50 -8.46
C GLN A 41 -17.66 29.79 -9.95
N GLU A 42 -18.61 29.45 -10.84
CA GLU A 42 -18.52 29.78 -12.25
C GLU A 42 -18.45 31.29 -12.49
N GLN A 43 -19.27 32.08 -11.80
CA GLN A 43 -19.21 33.53 -11.89
C GLN A 43 -17.85 34.09 -11.43
N ARG A 44 -17.26 33.48 -10.39
CA ARG A 44 -15.96 33.87 -9.87
C ARG A 44 -14.82 33.55 -10.84
N ILE A 45 -14.89 32.39 -11.50
CA ILE A 45 -13.94 31.99 -12.54
C ILE A 45 -14.02 32.99 -13.73
N LYS A 46 -15.24 33.30 -14.20
CA LYS A 46 -15.45 34.24 -15.31
C LYS A 46 -14.90 35.63 -14.99
N SER A 47 -15.10 36.11 -13.75
CA SER A 47 -14.58 37.42 -13.33
C SER A 47 -13.05 37.45 -13.26
N LEU A 48 -12.39 36.32 -12.89
CA LEU A 48 -10.94 36.20 -12.87
C LEU A 48 -10.36 36.13 -14.29
N GLU A 49 -11.02 35.45 -15.20
CA GLU A 49 -10.63 35.37 -16.61
C GLU A 49 -10.72 36.78 -17.29
N GLU A 50 -11.78 37.54 -17.02
CA GLU A 50 -11.92 38.91 -17.53
C GLU A 50 -10.82 39.84 -17.00
N ARG A 51 -10.48 39.72 -15.71
CA ARG A 51 -9.36 40.50 -15.10
C ARG A 51 -8.02 40.11 -15.69
N LEU A 52 -7.79 38.84 -16.01
CA LEU A 52 -6.58 38.36 -16.66
C LEU A 52 -6.48 38.88 -18.10
N ALA A 53 -7.59 38.87 -18.83
CA ALA A 53 -7.66 39.39 -20.19
C ALA A 53 -7.40 40.91 -20.25
N LEU A 54 -7.87 41.66 -19.24
CA LEU A 54 -7.60 43.10 -19.10
C LEU A 54 -6.12 43.38 -18.75
N GLN A 55 -5.49 42.56 -17.94
CA GLN A 55 -4.05 42.70 -17.65
C GLN A 55 -3.17 42.39 -18.88
N GLN A 56 -3.59 41.47 -19.72
CA GLN A 56 -2.89 41.15 -21.00
C GLN A 56 -3.09 42.20 -22.12
N ARG A 57 -4.09 43.06 -22.00
CA ARG A 57 -4.38 44.13 -22.95
C ARG A 57 -3.71 45.47 -22.68
N LYS A 58 -2.86 45.58 -21.64
CA LYS A 58 -2.16 46.85 -21.38
C LYS A 58 -1.06 47.03 -22.43
N PRO A 59 -1.14 48.02 -23.32
CA PRO A 59 -0.20 48.19 -24.42
C PRO A 59 1.16 48.64 -23.88
N ALA A 60 2.23 48.04 -24.38
CA ALA A 60 3.57 48.63 -24.29
C ALA A 60 3.59 49.94 -25.04
N ALA A 61 3.92 51.02 -24.37
CA ALA A 61 4.03 52.34 -24.95
C ALA A 61 5.11 52.37 -26.04
N THR A 62 4.68 52.65 -27.26
CA THR A 62 5.52 52.94 -28.40
C THR A 62 6.20 54.29 -28.24
N GLY A 63 7.53 54.29 -28.25
CA GLY A 63 8.33 55.49 -28.52
C GLY A 63 9.31 55.17 -29.63
N GLY A 64 8.94 55.56 -30.83
CA GLY A 64 9.83 55.50 -31.99
C GLY A 64 10.65 56.76 -32.10
N ALA A 65 11.90 56.64 -32.51
CA ALA A 65 12.64 57.64 -33.29
C ALA A 65 13.87 56.99 -33.95
N SER A 66 14.02 57.39 -35.18
CA SER A 66 14.86 56.91 -36.25
C SER A 66 16.36 57.17 -36.13
N VAL A 67 17.13 56.23 -36.68
CA VAL A 67 18.32 56.32 -37.56
C VAL A 67 19.35 57.42 -37.32
N SER A 68 20.61 57.02 -37.05
CA SER A 68 21.77 57.42 -37.84
C SER A 68 23.01 56.60 -37.44
N THR A 69 23.69 56.07 -38.44
CA THR A 69 25.03 55.49 -38.49
C THR A 69 26.11 56.50 -38.09
N GLU A 70 27.05 56.11 -37.25
CA GLU A 70 28.49 56.40 -37.48
C GLU A 70 29.41 55.62 -36.53
N THR A 71 30.49 55.16 -37.10
CA THR A 71 31.62 54.43 -36.60
C THR A 71 32.51 55.24 -35.66
N SER A 72 32.98 54.64 -34.56
CA SER A 72 34.38 54.60 -34.12
C SER A 72 34.56 54.14 -32.67
N ASN A 73 35.53 53.27 -32.44
CA ASN A 73 36.06 52.72 -31.20
C ASN A 73 37.15 53.66 -30.66
N PRO A 74 37.80 53.46 -29.48
CA PRO A 74 37.42 52.91 -28.18
C PRO A 74 37.77 53.77 -26.97
N ALA A 75 37.14 53.56 -25.79
CA ALA A 75 37.81 53.79 -24.49
C ALA A 75 36.95 53.17 -23.35
N SER A 76 37.56 52.37 -22.53
CA SER A 76 37.10 51.83 -21.24
C SER A 76 37.46 52.78 -20.08
N PRO A 77 37.05 52.58 -18.80
CA PRO A 77 35.80 52.08 -18.25
C PRO A 77 35.19 53.06 -17.20
N ALA A 78 33.90 53.00 -16.99
CA ALA A 78 33.31 53.57 -15.77
C ALA A 78 32.40 52.52 -15.12
N SER A 79 32.72 52.23 -13.88
CA SER A 79 31.95 51.30 -13.02
C SER A 79 30.52 51.87 -12.80
N VAL A 80 29.54 51.11 -13.24
CA VAL A 80 28.14 51.31 -12.89
C VAL A 80 27.76 50.21 -11.88
N ASN A 81 27.43 50.63 -10.67
CA ASN A 81 26.86 49.79 -9.63
C ASN A 81 25.61 49.07 -10.20
N PRO A 82 25.50 47.73 -10.08
CA PRO A 82 24.27 47.05 -10.47
C PRO A 82 23.18 47.40 -9.46
N THR A 83 22.10 48.02 -9.94
CA THR A 83 20.80 48.02 -9.28
C THR A 83 20.48 46.62 -8.80
N PRO A 84 19.88 46.38 -7.60
CA PRO A 84 19.50 45.05 -7.17
C PRO A 84 18.53 44.45 -8.16
N GLY A 85 19.04 43.65 -9.07
CA GLY A 85 18.23 42.87 -10.01
C GLY A 85 17.37 41.94 -9.19
N THR A 86 16.08 41.93 -9.45
CA THR A 86 15.15 40.89 -9.05
C THR A 86 15.81 39.54 -9.30
N ALA A 87 16.22 38.86 -8.26
CA ALA A 87 16.81 37.52 -8.36
C ALA A 87 15.80 36.68 -9.15
N ALA A 88 16.17 36.26 -10.34
CA ALA A 88 15.38 35.33 -11.11
C ALA A 88 15.23 34.07 -10.24
N ILE A 89 14.02 33.83 -9.78
CA ILE A 89 13.70 32.60 -9.05
C ILE A 89 14.06 31.47 -10.02
N ALA A 90 15.15 30.77 -9.72
CA ALA A 90 15.56 29.61 -10.50
C ALA A 90 14.43 28.58 -10.36
N VAL A 91 13.64 28.44 -11.42
CA VAL A 91 12.57 27.43 -11.44
C VAL A 91 13.26 26.06 -11.43
N ALA A 92 13.08 25.32 -10.35
CA ALA A 92 13.59 23.97 -10.21
C ALA A 92 13.10 23.12 -11.41
N PRO A 93 13.98 22.42 -12.13
CA PRO A 93 13.57 21.62 -13.28
C PRO A 93 12.68 20.48 -12.85
N ALA A 94 11.48 20.41 -13.42
CA ALA A 94 10.61 19.24 -13.25
C ALA A 94 11.19 18.09 -14.07
N LYS A 95 11.38 16.93 -13.43
CA LYS A 95 11.84 15.69 -14.06
C LYS A 95 10.67 14.72 -14.15
N ALA A 96 10.51 14.05 -15.28
CA ALA A 96 9.55 12.97 -15.48
C ALA A 96 10.34 11.67 -15.74
N GLY A 97 9.92 10.57 -15.16
CA GLY A 97 10.58 9.28 -15.31
C GLY A 97 9.76 8.12 -14.75
N PRO A 98 10.31 6.90 -14.74
CA PRO A 98 9.60 5.71 -14.25
C PRO A 98 9.18 5.80 -12.78
N GLN A 99 9.76 6.72 -12.02
CA GLN A 99 9.40 6.98 -10.62
C GLN A 99 8.47 8.20 -10.48
N GLY A 100 7.69 8.53 -11.50
CA GLY A 100 6.74 9.62 -11.52
C GLY A 100 7.34 10.97 -11.89
N PHE A 101 6.70 12.02 -11.41
CA PHE A 101 7.10 13.41 -11.65
C PHE A 101 7.80 13.94 -10.40
N ALA A 102 8.99 14.51 -10.58
CA ALA A 102 9.76 15.04 -9.47
C ALA A 102 10.10 16.53 -9.68
N ILE A 103 10.08 17.28 -8.58
CA ILE A 103 10.63 18.63 -8.47
C ILE A 103 11.79 18.53 -7.47
N GLN A 104 12.93 19.10 -7.83
CA GLN A 104 14.14 19.03 -7.00
C GLN A 104 14.72 20.43 -6.82
N SER A 105 15.15 20.78 -5.59
CA SER A 105 15.88 22.02 -5.35
C SER A 105 17.21 22.04 -6.14
N PRO A 106 17.77 23.23 -6.43
CA PRO A 106 19.01 23.34 -7.21
C PRO A 106 20.20 22.59 -6.59
N ASP A 107 20.29 22.54 -5.28
CA ASP A 107 21.30 21.83 -4.50
C ASP A 107 21.04 20.31 -4.38
N GLY A 108 19.85 19.85 -4.81
CA GLY A 108 19.43 18.45 -4.72
C GLY A 108 18.99 18.00 -3.33
N ALA A 109 19.06 18.87 -2.31
CA ALA A 109 18.76 18.51 -0.93
C ALA A 109 17.27 18.23 -0.68
N ASN A 110 16.41 18.89 -1.46
CA ASN A 110 14.96 18.74 -1.34
C ASN A 110 14.40 18.14 -2.62
N VAL A 111 13.63 17.06 -2.48
CA VAL A 111 12.99 16.35 -3.59
C VAL A 111 11.53 16.11 -3.24
N LEU A 112 10.62 16.52 -4.12
CA LEU A 112 9.20 16.20 -4.07
C LEU A 112 8.84 15.35 -5.28
N ARG A 113 8.17 14.21 -5.08
CA ARG A 113 7.69 13.32 -6.13
C ARG A 113 6.19 13.19 -6.08
N PHE A 114 5.57 13.28 -7.26
CA PHE A 114 4.19 12.85 -7.49
C PHE A 114 4.21 11.47 -8.10
N ARG A 115 3.48 10.56 -7.48
CA ARG A 115 3.39 9.15 -7.89
C ARG A 115 1.94 8.67 -7.85
N ALA A 116 1.68 7.54 -8.51
CA ALA A 116 0.40 6.86 -8.41
C ALA A 116 0.58 5.34 -8.45
N ASN A 117 -0.37 4.63 -7.82
CA ASN A 117 -0.55 3.19 -7.96
C ASN A 117 -2.03 2.94 -8.25
N LEU A 118 -2.34 2.59 -9.49
CA LEU A 118 -3.67 2.23 -9.95
C LEU A 118 -3.69 0.72 -10.20
N ALA A 119 -4.66 0.01 -9.63
CA ALA A 119 -4.89 -1.41 -9.89
C ALA A 119 -6.37 -1.64 -10.20
N PHE A 120 -6.63 -2.18 -11.37
CA PHE A 120 -7.96 -2.57 -11.84
C PHE A 120 -7.99 -4.08 -11.99
N ASP A 121 -8.87 -4.74 -11.24
CA ASP A 121 -8.95 -6.18 -11.12
C ASP A 121 -10.22 -6.73 -11.74
N GLY A 122 -10.11 -7.96 -12.27
CA GLY A 122 -11.23 -8.82 -12.59
C GLY A 122 -11.14 -10.12 -11.79
N HIS A 123 -12.24 -10.52 -11.19
CA HIS A 123 -12.37 -11.76 -10.44
C HIS A 123 -13.47 -12.61 -11.05
N TRP A 124 -13.19 -13.88 -11.37
CA TRP A 124 -14.15 -14.85 -11.90
C TRP A 124 -14.01 -16.17 -11.17
N PHE A 125 -15.15 -16.82 -10.96
CA PHE A 125 -15.23 -18.08 -10.23
C PHE A 125 -15.87 -19.15 -11.12
N SER A 126 -15.18 -20.29 -11.29
CA SER A 126 -15.68 -21.37 -12.15
C SER A 126 -16.80 -22.17 -11.52
N ASP A 127 -16.88 -22.18 -10.19
CA ASP A 127 -17.90 -22.90 -9.42
C ASP A 127 -18.61 -21.90 -8.52
N GLN A 128 -19.95 -21.94 -8.53
CA GLN A 128 -20.78 -21.15 -7.63
C GLN A 128 -20.83 -21.85 -6.27
N SER A 129 -19.73 -21.73 -5.51
CA SER A 129 -19.67 -22.21 -4.15
C SER A 129 -20.58 -21.38 -3.23
N THR A 130 -21.08 -21.97 -2.17
CA THR A 130 -21.88 -21.27 -1.17
C THR A 130 -20.96 -20.59 -0.14
N PRO A 131 -21.12 -19.27 0.14
CA PRO A 131 -22.05 -18.34 -0.49
C PRO A 131 -21.67 -18.05 -1.95
N ALA A 132 -22.68 -17.79 -2.78
CA ALA A 132 -22.48 -17.49 -4.20
C ALA A 132 -21.50 -16.33 -4.39
N THR A 133 -20.44 -16.58 -5.13
CA THR A 133 -19.44 -15.57 -5.48
C THR A 133 -19.87 -14.92 -6.78
N ALA A 134 -19.87 -13.61 -6.83
CA ALA A 134 -20.18 -12.87 -8.05
C ALA A 134 -18.89 -12.53 -8.79
N ASP A 135 -18.89 -12.81 -10.09
CA ASP A 135 -17.87 -12.28 -10.99
C ASP A 135 -17.91 -10.76 -10.96
N THR A 136 -16.74 -10.13 -10.89
CA THR A 136 -16.70 -8.68 -10.73
C THR A 136 -15.46 -8.03 -11.34
N TRP A 137 -15.66 -6.80 -11.80
CA TRP A 137 -14.60 -5.86 -12.07
C TRP A 137 -14.56 -4.81 -10.97
N LEU A 138 -13.38 -4.45 -10.48
CA LEU A 138 -13.24 -3.45 -9.42
C LEU A 138 -11.91 -2.68 -9.51
N PHE A 139 -11.94 -1.43 -9.07
CA PHE A 139 -10.71 -0.74 -8.71
C PHE A 139 -10.22 -1.25 -7.35
N ARG A 140 -9.10 -1.96 -7.35
CA ARG A 140 -8.49 -2.52 -6.14
C ARG A 140 -7.62 -1.50 -5.41
N LYS A 141 -6.99 -0.58 -6.18
CA LYS A 141 -6.19 0.52 -5.67
C LYS A 141 -6.38 1.75 -6.56
N VAL A 142 -6.60 2.90 -5.94
CA VAL A 142 -6.61 4.21 -6.58
C VAL A 142 -5.82 5.13 -5.66
N ARG A 143 -4.49 5.09 -5.75
CA ARG A 143 -3.56 5.72 -4.82
C ARG A 143 -2.67 6.74 -5.50
N PRO A 144 -3.14 8.00 -5.72
CA PRO A 144 -2.22 9.09 -5.96
C PRO A 144 -1.47 9.40 -4.67
N TYR A 145 -0.17 9.67 -4.73
CA TYR A 145 0.58 9.99 -3.52
C TYR A 145 1.73 10.94 -3.78
N ILE A 146 2.10 11.62 -2.73
CA ILE A 146 3.30 12.45 -2.69
C ILE A 146 4.29 11.82 -1.72
N GLU A 147 5.55 11.82 -2.13
CA GLU A 147 6.67 11.44 -1.29
C GLU A 147 7.87 12.33 -1.59
N GLY A 148 8.79 12.41 -0.68
CA GLY A 148 9.98 13.22 -0.90
C GLY A 148 10.98 13.12 0.21
N THR A 149 12.03 13.90 0.05
CA THR A 149 13.11 14.07 1.02
C THR A 149 13.34 15.54 1.22
N LEU A 150 13.46 15.99 2.46
CA LEU A 150 13.85 17.33 2.85
C LEU A 150 15.22 17.30 3.51
N ASP A 151 16.09 18.25 3.12
CA ASP A 151 17.45 18.43 3.66
C ASP A 151 18.28 17.12 3.63
N ASN A 152 18.09 16.28 2.62
CA ASN A 152 18.72 14.95 2.46
C ASN A 152 18.52 14.00 3.66
N THR A 153 17.72 14.41 4.67
CA THR A 153 17.62 13.72 5.96
C THR A 153 16.21 13.22 6.24
N TYR A 154 15.17 14.00 5.91
CA TYR A 154 13.81 13.71 6.30
C TYR A 154 13.01 13.19 5.10
N ASP A 155 12.69 11.91 5.08
CA ASP A 155 11.77 11.35 4.11
C ASP A 155 10.34 11.48 4.61
N PHE A 156 9.41 11.70 3.70
CA PHE A 156 7.98 11.71 4.00
C PHE A 156 7.17 11.06 2.89
N ARG A 157 6.00 10.57 3.26
CA ARG A 157 4.99 10.08 2.31
C ARG A 157 3.59 10.41 2.83
N LEU A 158 2.71 10.79 1.90
CA LEU A 158 1.27 10.87 2.11
C LEU A 158 0.58 10.15 0.95
N MET A 159 -0.10 9.04 1.24
CA MET A 159 -0.73 8.17 0.27
C MET A 159 -2.18 7.87 0.66
N PRO A 160 -3.18 8.59 0.11
CA PRO A 160 -4.57 8.20 0.20
C PRO A 160 -4.89 7.01 -0.74
N ASP A 161 -5.99 6.31 -0.46
CA ASP A 161 -6.62 5.32 -1.37
C ASP A 161 -8.11 5.65 -1.52
N PHE A 162 -8.56 5.74 -2.75
CA PHE A 162 -9.95 6.04 -3.12
C PHE A 162 -10.69 4.80 -3.66
N ALA A 163 -10.10 3.63 -3.60
CA ALA A 163 -10.74 2.40 -4.05
C ALA A 163 -11.90 1.98 -3.12
N GLY A 164 -12.89 1.28 -3.68
CA GLY A 164 -14.02 0.75 -2.92
C GLY A 164 -15.00 1.80 -2.40
N GLY A 165 -15.03 3.00 -3.01
CA GLY A 165 -15.95 4.07 -2.63
C GLY A 165 -15.65 4.75 -1.29
N LYS A 166 -14.42 4.61 -0.78
CA LYS A 166 -13.94 5.22 0.46
C LYS A 166 -12.73 6.10 0.18
N ALA A 167 -12.48 7.06 1.05
CA ALA A 167 -11.24 7.83 1.08
C ALA A 167 -10.55 7.50 2.42
N ILE A 168 -9.42 6.79 2.35
CA ILE A 168 -8.64 6.40 3.52
C ILE A 168 -7.19 6.83 3.35
N ILE A 169 -6.50 7.12 4.44
CA ILE A 169 -5.05 7.34 4.43
C ILE A 169 -4.36 5.98 4.59
N VAL A 170 -3.62 5.55 3.57
CA VAL A 170 -2.90 4.27 3.58
C VAL A 170 -1.53 4.43 4.23
N ASP A 171 -0.73 5.40 3.77
CA ASP A 171 0.53 5.77 4.40
C ASP A 171 0.55 7.28 4.68
N ALA A 172 0.97 7.68 5.88
CA ALA A 172 1.23 9.06 6.26
C ALA A 172 2.35 9.07 7.29
N TYR A 173 3.59 9.31 6.88
CA TYR A 173 4.73 9.24 7.79
C TYR A 173 5.83 10.24 7.45
N VAL A 174 6.67 10.49 8.46
CA VAL A 174 7.97 11.15 8.33
C VAL A 174 9.04 10.21 8.90
N ALA A 175 10.18 10.11 8.21
CA ALA A 175 11.33 9.33 8.64
C ALA A 175 12.59 10.20 8.65
N ALA A 176 13.30 10.22 9.77
CA ALA A 176 14.60 10.88 9.90
C ALA A 176 15.72 9.85 9.67
N ARG A 177 16.47 10.00 8.56
CA ARG A 177 17.65 9.19 8.24
C ARG A 177 18.90 9.81 8.85
N ILE A 178 19.16 9.54 10.12
CA ILE A 178 20.33 10.09 10.85
C ILE A 178 21.62 9.42 10.34
N ALA A 179 21.53 8.12 10.10
CA ALA A 179 22.58 7.30 9.49
C ALA A 179 21.92 6.05 8.84
N PRO A 180 22.60 5.33 7.94
CA PRO A 180 22.07 4.06 7.42
C PRO A 180 21.70 3.05 8.52
N GLN A 181 22.39 3.11 9.65
CA GLN A 181 22.16 2.27 10.82
C GLN A 181 21.08 2.79 11.74
N PHE A 182 20.60 4.02 11.56
CA PHE A 182 19.70 4.69 12.50
C PHE A 182 18.69 5.55 11.77
N VAL A 183 17.52 4.99 11.55
CA VAL A 183 16.36 5.64 10.92
C VAL A 183 15.20 5.61 11.90
N VAL A 184 14.66 6.77 12.23
CA VAL A 184 13.45 6.91 13.06
C VAL A 184 12.29 7.29 12.16
N GLN A 185 11.22 6.51 12.19
CA GLN A 185 10.01 6.73 11.40
C GLN A 185 8.81 6.86 12.32
N VAL A 186 7.94 7.85 12.07
CA VAL A 186 6.72 8.09 12.83
C VAL A 186 5.54 8.34 11.89
N GLY A 187 4.36 7.88 12.27
CA GLY A 187 3.12 8.01 11.51
C GLY A 187 2.45 6.69 11.21
N LYS A 188 1.70 6.62 10.10
CA LYS A 188 1.00 5.43 9.61
C LYS A 188 1.77 4.78 8.48
N PHE A 189 2.16 3.52 8.67
CA PHE A 189 2.92 2.73 7.70
C PHE A 189 2.82 1.23 8.00
N LYS A 190 3.40 0.37 7.15
CA LYS A 190 3.45 -1.07 7.39
C LYS A 190 4.38 -1.38 8.57
N GLY A 191 3.87 -2.08 9.59
CA GLY A 191 4.70 -2.64 10.66
C GLY A 191 5.74 -3.63 10.12
N PRO A 192 6.87 -3.88 10.83
CA PRO A 192 8.02 -4.61 10.28
C PRO A 192 7.82 -6.14 10.26
N VAL A 193 6.61 -6.65 10.09
CA VAL A 193 6.30 -8.09 10.18
C VAL A 193 5.65 -8.62 8.90
N GLY A 194 6.03 -9.86 8.50
CA GLY A 194 5.57 -10.52 7.28
C GLY A 194 6.43 -10.19 6.06
N LEU A 195 6.92 -11.20 5.33
CA LEU A 195 7.83 -10.98 4.21
C LEU A 195 7.08 -10.50 2.96
N GLU A 196 6.05 -11.24 2.53
CA GLU A 196 5.23 -10.84 1.38
C GLU A 196 4.48 -9.53 1.66
N ARG A 197 4.01 -9.34 2.90
CA ARG A 197 3.32 -8.10 3.31
C ARG A 197 4.20 -6.86 3.19
N LEU A 198 5.48 -6.97 3.51
CA LEU A 198 6.44 -5.87 3.44
C LEU A 198 6.86 -5.55 2.00
N GLN A 199 6.73 -6.48 1.06
CA GLN A 199 7.04 -6.22 -0.34
C GLN A 199 6.24 -5.02 -0.85
N PRO A 200 6.86 -4.08 -1.59
CA PRO A 200 6.10 -3.00 -2.22
C PRO A 200 5.05 -3.56 -3.17
N ASP A 201 3.85 -3.02 -3.11
CA ASP A 201 2.66 -3.54 -3.81
C ASP A 201 2.85 -3.73 -5.33
N GLN A 202 3.71 -2.92 -5.96
CA GLN A 202 4.00 -3.04 -7.40
C GLN A 202 4.81 -4.28 -7.76
N TYR A 203 5.48 -4.89 -6.77
CA TYR A 203 6.34 -6.06 -6.98
C TYR A 203 5.71 -7.36 -6.50
N ASN A 204 4.48 -7.31 -5.97
CA ASN A 204 3.72 -8.52 -5.66
C ASN A 204 3.55 -9.35 -6.93
N ARG A 205 3.80 -10.66 -6.82
CA ARG A 205 3.78 -11.60 -7.95
C ARG A 205 2.41 -12.15 -8.25
N PHE A 206 1.52 -12.15 -7.28
CA PHE A 206 0.12 -12.55 -7.40
C PHE A 206 -0.80 -11.34 -7.21
N VAL A 207 -2.00 -11.41 -7.79
CA VAL A 207 -3.03 -10.37 -7.69
C VAL A 207 -3.38 -10.12 -6.22
N GLU A 208 -3.54 -11.19 -5.44
CA GLU A 208 -3.77 -11.10 -4.00
C GLU A 208 -2.64 -11.79 -3.21
N LEU A 209 -2.41 -11.34 -1.97
CA LEU A 209 -1.40 -11.90 -1.08
C LEU A 209 -1.77 -13.33 -0.65
N GLY A 210 -0.76 -14.11 -0.28
CA GLY A 210 -0.94 -15.45 0.27
C GLY A 210 -1.66 -15.46 1.61
N LEU A 211 -2.27 -16.59 1.95
CA LEU A 211 -3.04 -16.79 3.19
C LEU A 211 -2.28 -16.39 4.47
N PRO A 212 -0.96 -16.70 4.64
CA PRO A 212 -0.23 -16.29 5.84
C PRO A 212 -0.14 -14.79 6.04
N SER A 213 -0.18 -14.00 4.96
CA SER A 213 -0.20 -12.55 5.03
C SER A 213 -1.45 -11.99 5.74
N SER A 214 -2.50 -12.82 5.91
CA SER A 214 -3.68 -12.49 6.71
C SER A 214 -3.44 -12.59 8.22
N LEU A 215 -2.34 -13.17 8.68
CA LEU A 215 -2.00 -13.34 10.09
C LEU A 215 -1.05 -12.25 10.63
N VAL A 216 -0.52 -11.38 9.78
CA VAL A 216 0.39 -10.29 10.17
C VAL A 216 -0.31 -8.93 10.07
N PRO A 217 0.12 -7.91 10.86
CA PRO A 217 -0.43 -6.56 10.77
C PRO A 217 -0.20 -5.99 9.37
N ASN A 218 -1.07 -5.08 8.93
CA ASN A 218 -0.86 -4.39 7.66
C ASN A 218 -0.31 -2.99 7.94
N ARG A 219 -1.16 -1.98 8.10
CA ARG A 219 -0.71 -0.62 8.39
C ARG A 219 -1.21 -0.18 9.74
N ASP A 220 -0.31 0.40 10.49
CA ASP A 220 -0.58 0.85 11.85
C ASP A 220 0.07 2.21 12.10
N GLU A 221 -0.39 2.91 13.09
CA GLU A 221 0.13 4.18 13.54
C GLU A 221 1.05 3.97 14.71
N GLY A 222 2.26 4.53 14.59
CA GLY A 222 3.25 4.37 15.62
C GLY A 222 4.58 5.01 15.30
N ALA A 223 5.59 4.55 16.03
CA ALA A 223 6.99 4.95 15.87
C ALA A 223 7.87 3.71 15.73
N GLN A 224 8.84 3.77 14.84
CA GLN A 224 9.78 2.70 14.57
C GLN A 224 11.21 3.25 14.53
N LEU A 225 12.13 2.51 15.13
CA LEU A 225 13.56 2.63 14.93
C LEU A 225 14.02 1.45 14.08
N GLY A 226 14.81 1.70 13.04
CA GLY A 226 15.37 0.65 12.20
C GLY A 226 16.62 1.09 11.47
N GLY A 227 17.19 0.20 10.70
CA GLY A 227 18.38 0.48 9.88
C GLY A 227 19.11 -0.77 9.44
N ASP A 228 20.20 -0.54 8.70
CA ASP A 228 21.06 -1.57 8.14
C ASP A 228 22.45 -1.52 8.77
N LEU A 229 22.90 -2.65 9.31
CA LEU A 229 24.22 -2.81 9.91
C LEU A 229 25.12 -3.60 8.97
N PHE A 230 26.44 -3.40 9.11
CA PHE A 230 27.48 -4.14 8.41
C PHE A 230 27.31 -4.13 6.89
N GLY A 231 26.95 -2.95 6.33
CA GLY A 231 26.77 -2.80 4.87
C GLY A 231 25.56 -3.53 4.30
N GLY A 232 24.47 -3.67 5.10
CA GLY A 232 23.24 -4.33 4.69
C GLY A 232 23.18 -5.82 4.98
N ILE A 233 24.20 -6.39 5.67
CA ILE A 233 24.17 -7.80 6.09
C ILE A 233 23.06 -8.03 7.11
N VAL A 234 22.82 -7.08 8.01
CA VAL A 234 21.80 -7.17 9.07
C VAL A 234 20.87 -5.98 8.97
N GLY A 235 19.63 -6.22 8.58
CA GLY A 235 18.53 -5.25 8.70
C GLY A 235 17.77 -5.47 10.00
N TYR A 236 17.44 -4.41 10.73
CA TYR A 236 16.64 -4.50 11.94
C TYR A 236 15.57 -3.42 12.00
N ALA A 237 14.49 -3.71 12.69
CA ALA A 237 13.47 -2.75 13.04
C ALA A 237 12.83 -3.11 14.39
N VAL A 238 12.52 -2.11 15.20
CA VAL A 238 11.73 -2.21 16.43
C VAL A 238 10.79 -1.03 16.47
N GLY A 239 9.51 -1.29 16.71
CA GLY A 239 8.48 -0.26 16.72
C GLY A 239 7.45 -0.44 17.84
N TYR A 240 6.69 0.63 18.07
CA TYR A 240 5.64 0.75 19.05
C TYR A 240 4.43 1.37 18.39
N PHE A 241 3.36 0.59 18.26
CA PHE A 241 2.20 0.88 17.40
C PHE A 241 0.89 0.84 18.19
N ASN A 242 -0.20 1.34 17.62
CA ASN A 242 -1.53 1.25 18.21
C ASN A 242 -2.02 -0.18 18.39
N GLY A 243 -1.67 -1.07 17.46
CA GLY A 243 -2.06 -2.47 17.47
C GLY A 243 -3.30 -2.74 16.61
N VAL A 244 -3.09 -3.43 15.48
CA VAL A 244 -4.17 -3.82 14.56
C VAL A 244 -4.41 -5.32 14.60
N THR A 245 -5.63 -5.74 14.26
CA THR A 245 -5.98 -7.16 14.12
C THR A 245 -5.21 -7.78 12.95
N ASP A 246 -5.16 -9.12 12.92
CA ASP A 246 -4.51 -9.86 11.85
C ASP A 246 -5.02 -9.43 10.47
N GLY A 247 -4.10 -9.13 9.56
CA GLY A 247 -4.37 -8.70 8.20
C GLY A 247 -4.94 -7.28 8.03
N ALA A 248 -5.32 -6.62 9.13
CA ALA A 248 -6.00 -5.33 9.09
C ALA A 248 -5.04 -4.13 9.12
N SER A 249 -5.63 -2.97 8.86
CA SER A 249 -5.05 -1.64 9.09
C SER A 249 -5.90 -0.88 10.10
N THR A 250 -5.42 0.21 10.66
CA THR A 250 -6.13 1.04 11.64
C THR A 250 -7.48 1.58 11.15
N ASP A 251 -7.66 1.71 9.84
CA ASP A 251 -8.92 2.12 9.20
C ASP A 251 -9.98 1.00 9.09
N ALA A 252 -9.66 -0.24 9.51
CA ALA A 252 -10.52 -1.41 9.31
C ALA A 252 -11.51 -1.68 10.44
N ALA A 253 -11.32 -1.12 11.64
CA ALA A 253 -12.13 -1.42 12.81
C ALA A 253 -12.42 -0.18 13.67
N GLY A 254 -13.60 -0.15 14.27
CA GLY A 254 -13.99 0.83 15.28
C GLY A 254 -13.92 2.28 14.80
N THR A 255 -13.05 3.05 15.42
CA THR A 255 -12.76 4.43 15.06
C THR A 255 -11.53 4.43 14.15
N PRO A 256 -11.67 4.80 12.87
CA PRO A 256 -10.54 4.84 11.94
C PRO A 256 -9.41 5.77 12.43
N ASP A 257 -8.17 5.35 12.16
CA ASP A 257 -6.95 6.09 12.49
C ASP A 257 -6.83 6.47 13.98
N GLN A 258 -7.40 5.64 14.87
CA GLN A 258 -7.32 5.81 16.32
C GLN A 258 -7.04 4.48 17.03
N ASP A 259 -6.50 4.58 18.22
CA ASP A 259 -6.38 3.45 19.14
C ASP A 259 -7.77 3.06 19.67
N ASN A 260 -8.09 1.78 19.61
CA ASN A 260 -9.40 1.26 19.97
C ASN A 260 -9.50 0.75 21.43
N ASP A 261 -8.38 0.56 22.13
CA ASP A 261 -8.36 -0.01 23.49
C ASP A 261 -7.29 0.60 24.43
N GLY A 262 -6.51 1.56 23.95
CA GLY A 262 -5.44 2.22 24.70
C GLY A 262 -4.17 1.36 24.89
N LYS A 263 -4.12 0.18 24.28
CA LYS A 263 -2.97 -0.73 24.37
C LYS A 263 -2.06 -0.55 23.15
N LYS A 264 -0.79 -0.93 23.32
CA LYS A 264 0.20 -0.72 22.25
C LYS A 264 0.90 -2.02 21.90
N ASP A 265 1.08 -2.24 20.59
CA ASP A 265 1.76 -3.39 20.01
C ASP A 265 3.27 -3.10 19.89
N TRP A 266 4.09 -3.93 20.47
CA TRP A 266 5.52 -3.95 20.22
C TRP A 266 5.78 -4.84 19.02
N GLU A 267 6.39 -4.28 17.98
CA GLU A 267 6.72 -5.00 16.76
C GLU A 267 8.23 -4.99 16.53
N GLY A 268 8.78 -6.11 16.05
CA GLY A 268 10.20 -6.20 15.77
C GLY A 268 10.52 -7.13 14.63
N ARG A 269 11.65 -6.88 13.94
CA ARG A 269 12.19 -7.70 12.86
C ARG A 269 13.70 -7.69 12.88
N LEU A 270 14.27 -8.87 12.64
CA LEU A 270 15.68 -9.04 12.28
C LEU A 270 15.75 -9.79 10.94
N PHE A 271 16.51 -9.25 9.99
CA PHE A 271 16.66 -9.86 8.67
C PHE A 271 18.13 -9.87 8.24
N LEU A 272 18.59 -11.02 7.78
CA LEU A 272 19.98 -11.27 7.46
C LEU A 272 20.16 -11.51 5.95
N GLN A 273 21.13 -10.85 5.36
CA GLN A 273 21.62 -11.05 3.99
C GLN A 273 23.12 -11.35 4.02
N PRO A 274 23.55 -12.51 4.53
CA PRO A 274 24.93 -12.74 4.92
C PRO A 274 25.93 -12.70 3.76
N PHE A 275 25.43 -12.83 2.54
CA PHE A 275 26.25 -12.89 1.34
C PHE A 275 26.08 -11.67 0.42
N ILE A 276 25.42 -10.59 0.87
CA ILE A 276 25.15 -9.42 0.03
C ILE A 276 26.41 -8.75 -0.52
N THR A 277 27.52 -8.84 0.23
CA THR A 277 28.83 -8.26 -0.13
C THR A 277 29.78 -9.24 -0.82
N THR A 278 29.38 -10.53 -1.00
CA THR A 278 30.25 -11.53 -1.63
C THR A 278 30.36 -11.34 -3.15
N ASP A 279 31.49 -11.74 -3.73
CA ASP A 279 31.67 -11.77 -5.20
C ASP A 279 30.93 -12.93 -5.88
N ARG A 280 30.45 -13.91 -5.10
CA ARG A 280 29.70 -15.06 -5.61
C ARG A 280 28.26 -14.67 -5.89
N ALA A 281 27.94 -14.31 -7.13
CA ALA A 281 26.63 -13.79 -7.53
C ALA A 281 25.45 -14.69 -7.13
N TYR A 282 25.62 -16.01 -7.14
CA TYR A 282 24.58 -16.97 -6.75
C TYR A 282 24.24 -16.97 -5.25
N LEU A 283 25.13 -16.47 -4.38
CA LEU A 283 24.85 -16.38 -2.94
C LEU A 283 24.21 -15.05 -2.55
N ARG A 284 24.43 -13.96 -3.30
CA ARG A 284 24.00 -12.61 -2.93
C ARG A 284 22.51 -12.46 -2.69
N GLY A 285 21.71 -13.27 -3.39
CA GLY A 285 20.24 -13.18 -3.32
C GLY A 285 19.61 -13.95 -2.17
N LEU A 286 20.39 -14.53 -1.25
CA LEU A 286 19.86 -15.21 -0.08
C LEU A 286 19.62 -14.22 1.05
N GLY A 287 18.38 -14.20 1.55
CA GLY A 287 17.99 -13.45 2.73
C GLY A 287 17.05 -14.26 3.62
N PHE A 288 17.21 -14.19 4.93
CA PHE A 288 16.35 -14.85 5.89
C PHE A 288 16.28 -14.07 7.20
N GLY A 289 15.23 -14.30 7.97
CA GLY A 289 15.04 -13.60 9.22
C GLY A 289 13.75 -13.99 9.92
N ALA A 290 13.36 -13.18 10.90
CA ALA A 290 12.08 -13.31 11.58
C ALA A 290 11.56 -11.94 12.01
N GLY A 291 10.25 -11.80 12.07
CA GLY A 291 9.55 -10.70 12.70
C GLY A 291 8.59 -11.21 13.75
N GLY A 292 8.12 -10.35 14.64
CA GLY A 292 7.13 -10.69 15.64
C GLY A 292 6.47 -9.48 16.27
N THR A 293 5.34 -9.70 16.94
CA THR A 293 4.59 -8.67 17.67
C THR A 293 4.13 -9.18 19.03
N TYR A 294 3.90 -8.22 19.94
CA TYR A 294 3.38 -8.49 21.29
C TYR A 294 2.50 -7.35 21.75
N VAL A 295 1.25 -7.66 22.16
CA VAL A 295 0.29 -6.70 22.73
C VAL A 295 -0.65 -7.39 23.71
N ASP A 296 -1.09 -6.66 24.73
CA ASP A 296 -2.30 -6.95 25.50
C ASP A 296 -3.46 -6.15 24.93
N ILE A 297 -4.53 -6.83 24.49
CA ILE A 297 -5.66 -6.19 23.81
C ILE A 297 -6.97 -6.43 24.56
N THR A 298 -7.85 -5.43 24.59
CA THR A 298 -9.14 -5.52 25.28
C THR A 298 -10.26 -5.11 24.32
N GLY A 299 -10.91 -6.11 23.75
CA GLY A 299 -12.12 -5.95 22.94
C GLY A 299 -13.40 -6.07 23.76
N SER A 300 -14.52 -6.03 23.08
CA SER A 300 -15.85 -6.23 23.65
C SER A 300 -16.77 -6.86 22.64
N ALA A 301 -17.98 -7.29 23.04
CA ALA A 301 -18.98 -7.79 22.09
C ALA A 301 -19.39 -6.75 21.03
N ALA A 302 -19.30 -5.45 21.36
CA ALA A 302 -19.61 -4.36 20.43
C ALA A 302 -18.42 -4.03 19.51
N ASN A 303 -17.20 -4.22 19.98
CA ASN A 303 -15.95 -4.03 19.21
C ASN A 303 -15.02 -5.21 19.47
N ALA A 304 -15.15 -6.25 18.67
CA ALA A 304 -14.53 -7.54 18.94
C ALA A 304 -13.00 -7.54 18.81
N LEU A 305 -12.41 -6.67 18.01
CA LEU A 305 -10.97 -6.59 17.71
C LEU A 305 -10.36 -7.95 17.28
N LEU A 306 -11.15 -8.75 16.55
CA LEU A 306 -10.78 -10.04 16.00
C LEU A 306 -10.90 -10.05 14.47
N PRO A 307 -10.05 -10.82 13.76
CA PRO A 307 -10.04 -10.87 12.30
C PRO A 307 -11.15 -11.76 11.73
N ALA A 308 -11.38 -11.58 10.43
CA ALA A 308 -11.96 -12.59 9.55
C ALA A 308 -10.96 -12.90 8.44
N TYR A 309 -10.75 -14.19 8.15
CA TYR A 309 -9.77 -14.61 7.14
C TYR A 309 -10.45 -14.88 5.80
N ARG A 310 -9.76 -14.46 4.73
CA ARG A 310 -10.25 -14.54 3.35
C ARG A 310 -9.34 -15.40 2.47
N THR A 311 -9.97 -16.02 1.48
CA THR A 311 -9.27 -16.70 0.37
C THR A 311 -8.60 -15.67 -0.56
N PRO A 312 -7.74 -16.11 -1.50
CA PRO A 312 -7.29 -15.25 -2.60
C PRO A 312 -8.45 -14.66 -3.43
N GLY A 313 -9.55 -15.39 -3.59
CA GLY A 313 -10.78 -14.88 -4.20
C GLY A 313 -11.57 -13.88 -3.33
N GLN A 314 -11.01 -13.46 -2.20
CA GLN A 314 -11.58 -12.49 -1.25
C GLN A 314 -12.86 -12.99 -0.55
N GLN A 315 -13.12 -14.30 -0.53
CA GLN A 315 -14.24 -14.90 0.18
C GLN A 315 -13.87 -15.21 1.64
N ILE A 316 -14.71 -14.83 2.60
CA ILE A 316 -14.50 -15.18 4.00
C ILE A 316 -14.64 -16.71 4.15
N PHE A 317 -13.61 -17.37 4.67
CA PHE A 317 -13.66 -18.79 5.00
C PHE A 317 -13.65 -19.05 6.52
N PHE A 318 -13.23 -18.08 7.32
CA PHE A 318 -13.26 -18.13 8.77
C PHE A 318 -13.66 -16.80 9.37
N SER A 319 -14.52 -16.83 10.39
CA SER A 319 -14.82 -15.70 11.25
C SER A 319 -15.19 -16.19 12.65
N TYR A 320 -14.94 -15.35 13.64
CA TYR A 320 -15.44 -15.58 15.00
C TYR A 320 -16.93 -15.29 15.08
N ARG A 321 -17.61 -15.83 16.11
CA ARG A 321 -19.04 -15.52 16.34
C ARG A 321 -19.22 -14.03 16.60
N SER A 322 -20.28 -13.47 16.02
CA SER A 322 -20.65 -12.06 16.08
C SER A 322 -22.01 -11.85 16.77
N GLY A 323 -22.44 -10.60 16.92
CA GLY A 323 -23.73 -10.24 17.52
C GLY A 323 -23.68 -10.11 19.04
N ALA A 324 -24.83 -10.30 19.70
CA ALA A 324 -24.97 -10.06 21.16
C ALA A 324 -24.05 -10.94 22.03
N THR A 325 -23.71 -12.13 21.54
CA THR A 325 -22.78 -13.06 22.19
C THR A 325 -21.51 -13.24 21.38
N ALA A 326 -20.99 -12.14 20.84
CA ALA A 326 -19.77 -12.16 20.04
C ALA A 326 -18.56 -12.67 20.82
N THR A 327 -17.66 -13.34 20.11
CA THR A 327 -16.30 -13.58 20.60
C THR A 327 -15.50 -12.30 20.40
N TYR A 328 -14.68 -11.94 21.38
CA TYR A 328 -13.85 -10.74 21.35
C TYR A 328 -12.44 -11.02 21.88
N ALA A 329 -11.49 -10.21 21.44
CA ALA A 329 -10.12 -10.25 21.94
C ALA A 329 -10.10 -9.83 23.41
N ASP A 330 -9.36 -10.59 24.27
CA ASP A 330 -9.37 -10.38 25.70
C ASP A 330 -8.07 -10.89 26.33
N GLY A 331 -7.02 -10.11 26.20
CA GLY A 331 -5.70 -10.41 26.69
C GLY A 331 -4.63 -10.49 25.60
N ARG A 332 -3.62 -11.28 25.81
CA ARG A 332 -2.39 -11.30 25.01
C ARG A 332 -2.63 -11.72 23.58
N ARG A 333 -2.01 -10.97 22.64
CA ARG A 333 -1.79 -11.37 21.25
C ARG A 333 -0.30 -11.35 20.94
N GLU A 334 0.17 -12.45 20.38
CA GLU A 334 1.55 -12.62 19.94
C GLU A 334 1.57 -13.11 18.51
N ARG A 335 2.48 -12.57 17.70
CA ARG A 335 2.75 -13.07 16.36
C ARG A 335 4.22 -13.33 16.18
N TRP A 336 4.53 -14.35 15.41
CA TRP A 336 5.91 -14.62 15.03
C TRP A 336 5.95 -15.14 13.60
N ALA A 337 6.92 -14.66 12.80
CA ALA A 337 6.96 -14.84 11.35
C ALA A 337 8.42 -15.07 10.87
N PRO A 338 8.93 -16.32 10.86
CA PRO A 338 10.16 -16.67 10.18
C PRO A 338 10.00 -16.51 8.67
N GLN A 339 11.06 -16.01 8.01
CA GLN A 339 11.05 -15.50 6.65
C GLN A 339 12.31 -15.93 5.90
N LEU A 340 12.16 -16.26 4.61
CA LEU A 340 13.26 -16.58 3.72
C LEU A 340 12.94 -16.16 2.29
N TYR A 341 13.92 -15.61 1.59
CA TYR A 341 13.90 -15.54 0.14
C TYR A 341 15.25 -15.94 -0.46
N TYR A 342 15.20 -16.38 -1.72
CA TYR A 342 16.40 -16.61 -2.51
C TYR A 342 16.16 -16.21 -3.97
N TYR A 343 16.99 -15.29 -4.47
CA TYR A 343 16.91 -14.75 -5.82
C TYR A 343 18.23 -14.94 -6.55
N VAL A 344 18.18 -15.65 -7.69
CA VAL A 344 19.38 -15.92 -8.50
C VAL A 344 19.06 -15.92 -9.98
N GLY A 345 19.69 -15.01 -10.73
CA GLY A 345 19.38 -14.85 -12.16
C GLY A 345 17.87 -14.58 -12.34
N PRO A 346 17.19 -15.30 -13.26
CA PRO A 346 15.76 -15.13 -13.49
C PRO A 346 14.87 -15.88 -12.48
N PHE A 347 15.42 -16.60 -11.50
CA PHE A 347 14.70 -17.44 -10.57
C PHE A 347 14.57 -16.81 -9.20
N GLY A 348 13.39 -16.91 -8.59
CA GLY A 348 13.08 -16.46 -7.25
C GLY A 348 12.28 -17.46 -6.43
N VAL A 349 12.57 -17.50 -5.13
CA VAL A 349 11.80 -18.21 -4.11
C VAL A 349 11.54 -17.25 -2.96
N LEU A 350 10.31 -17.25 -2.44
CA LEU A 350 9.92 -16.61 -1.20
C LEU A 350 9.18 -17.62 -0.36
N ALA A 351 9.55 -17.75 0.91
CA ALA A 351 8.88 -18.61 1.87
C ALA A 351 8.72 -17.89 3.20
N GLU A 352 7.57 -18.07 3.84
CA GLU A 352 7.31 -17.58 5.18
C GLU A 352 6.35 -18.51 5.92
N TYR A 353 6.50 -18.54 7.22
CA TYR A 353 5.56 -19.14 8.17
C TYR A 353 5.10 -18.04 9.12
N VAL A 354 3.84 -18.05 9.51
CA VAL A 354 3.30 -17.11 10.49
C VAL A 354 2.46 -17.89 11.50
N GLN A 355 2.65 -17.58 12.78
CA GLN A 355 1.75 -17.98 13.85
C GLN A 355 1.20 -16.72 14.52
N SER A 356 -0.11 -16.70 14.75
CA SER A 356 -0.81 -15.66 15.51
C SER A 356 -1.57 -16.32 16.66
N SER A 357 -1.17 -16.00 17.88
CA SER A 357 -1.76 -16.48 19.13
C SER A 357 -2.57 -15.36 19.77
N GLN A 358 -3.86 -15.57 20.02
CA GLN A 358 -4.76 -14.57 20.57
C GLN A 358 -5.58 -15.12 21.72
N GLN A 359 -5.57 -14.46 22.87
CA GLN A 359 -6.52 -14.73 23.94
C GLN A 359 -7.88 -14.12 23.61
N VAL A 360 -8.92 -14.92 23.75
CA VAL A 360 -10.30 -14.55 23.41
C VAL A 360 -11.25 -14.86 24.52
N SER A 361 -12.33 -14.09 24.62
CA SER A 361 -13.45 -14.34 25.50
C SER A 361 -14.78 -14.24 24.77
N ARG A 362 -15.79 -14.93 25.30
CA ARG A 362 -17.16 -14.89 24.83
C ARG A 362 -18.14 -14.99 25.99
N GLN A 363 -19.04 -14.03 26.10
CA GLN A 363 -20.16 -14.12 27.04
C GLN A 363 -21.31 -14.87 26.36
N VAL A 364 -21.46 -16.16 26.68
CA VAL A 364 -22.48 -17.04 26.05
C VAL A 364 -23.87 -16.77 26.64
N SER A 365 -23.94 -16.52 27.94
CA SER A 365 -25.15 -16.13 28.65
C SER A 365 -24.81 -15.24 29.85
N ALA A 366 -25.80 -14.77 30.61
CA ALA A 366 -25.54 -13.96 31.81
C ALA A 366 -24.62 -14.64 32.84
N SER A 367 -24.63 -15.97 32.89
CA SER A 367 -23.86 -16.78 33.87
C SER A 367 -22.69 -17.54 33.24
N VAL A 368 -22.58 -17.61 31.91
CA VAL A 368 -21.56 -18.42 31.24
C VAL A 368 -20.65 -17.54 30.42
N ARG A 369 -19.41 -17.38 30.89
CA ARG A 369 -18.31 -16.79 30.13
C ARG A 369 -17.30 -17.88 29.81
N ARG A 370 -16.89 -17.93 28.56
CA ARG A 370 -15.82 -18.80 28.09
C ARG A 370 -14.62 -17.95 27.69
N SER A 371 -13.42 -18.35 28.08
CA SER A 371 -12.15 -17.75 27.64
C SER A 371 -11.21 -18.84 27.14
N GLY A 372 -10.30 -18.51 26.26
CA GLY A 372 -9.32 -19.44 25.72
C GLY A 372 -8.27 -18.72 24.89
N GLN A 373 -7.23 -19.44 24.52
CA GLN A 373 -6.22 -19.01 23.57
C GLN A 373 -6.47 -19.71 22.23
N ILE A 374 -6.31 -18.99 21.14
CA ILE A 374 -6.46 -19.47 19.75
C ILE A 374 -5.14 -19.24 19.03
N ASP A 375 -4.52 -20.33 18.57
CA ASP A 375 -3.21 -20.36 17.93
C ASP A 375 -3.36 -20.68 16.42
N ASN A 376 -3.64 -19.65 15.63
CA ASN A 376 -3.75 -19.79 14.18
C ASN A 376 -2.37 -19.78 13.54
N SER A 377 -2.18 -20.57 12.48
CA SER A 377 -0.90 -20.62 11.76
C SER A 377 -1.09 -20.71 10.26
N GLY A 378 -0.11 -20.21 9.53
CA GLY A 378 -0.09 -20.31 8.07
C GLY A 378 1.33 -20.34 7.53
N TRP A 379 1.49 -20.89 6.34
CA TRP A 379 2.76 -20.87 5.64
C TRP A 379 2.56 -20.77 4.13
N GLN A 380 3.58 -20.28 3.44
CA GLN A 380 3.62 -20.24 2.00
C GLN A 380 5.02 -20.47 1.46
N THR A 381 5.05 -20.97 0.23
CA THR A 381 6.22 -20.91 -0.64
C THR A 381 5.77 -20.48 -2.02
N SER A 382 6.40 -19.45 -2.56
CA SER A 382 6.18 -18.96 -3.91
C SER A 382 7.46 -19.04 -4.73
N PHE A 383 7.30 -19.37 -6.01
CA PHE A 383 8.35 -19.48 -7.01
C PHE A 383 8.05 -18.48 -8.11
N SER A 384 9.10 -17.90 -8.67
CA SER A 384 9.02 -17.01 -9.83
C SER A 384 10.15 -17.31 -10.81
N TYR A 385 9.88 -17.13 -12.10
CA TYR A 385 10.86 -17.33 -13.15
C TYR A 385 10.60 -16.40 -14.34
N PHE A 386 11.56 -15.54 -14.65
CA PHE A 386 11.49 -14.68 -15.83
C PHE A 386 11.85 -15.46 -17.11
N LEU A 387 10.86 -15.67 -17.97
CA LEU A 387 11.01 -16.32 -19.27
C LEU A 387 11.92 -15.51 -20.21
N THR A 388 11.93 -14.21 -20.05
CA THR A 388 12.71 -13.26 -20.86
C THR A 388 14.11 -13.00 -20.28
N GLY A 389 14.45 -13.65 -19.13
CA GLY A 389 15.79 -13.68 -18.59
C GLY A 389 16.16 -12.49 -17.69
N GLU A 390 15.21 -11.66 -17.29
CA GLU A 390 15.43 -10.58 -16.32
C GLU A 390 15.92 -11.14 -15.00
N ARG A 391 16.63 -10.31 -14.26
CA ARG A 391 17.07 -10.68 -12.92
C ARG A 391 15.92 -10.54 -11.91
N GLU A 392 15.63 -11.62 -11.23
CA GLU A 392 14.68 -11.63 -10.14
C GLU A 392 15.21 -10.89 -8.90
N LEU A 393 14.36 -10.06 -8.28
CA LEU A 393 14.69 -9.28 -7.08
C LEU A 393 13.47 -9.16 -6.16
N TYR A 394 13.71 -8.99 -4.87
CA TYR A 394 12.64 -8.73 -3.91
C TYR A 394 11.93 -7.38 -4.18
N ASN A 395 12.72 -6.35 -4.51
CA ASN A 395 12.24 -4.98 -4.70
C ASN A 395 12.65 -4.48 -6.09
N GLY A 396 11.94 -4.91 -7.11
CA GLY A 396 12.08 -4.26 -8.41
C GLY A 396 12.35 -5.19 -9.58
N LEU A 397 12.01 -4.66 -10.72
CA LEU A 397 12.27 -5.22 -12.03
C LEU A 397 12.57 -4.07 -12.98
N THR A 398 13.55 -4.28 -13.85
CA THR A 398 13.75 -3.47 -15.05
C THR A 398 13.67 -4.39 -16.24
N PRO A 399 12.63 -4.35 -17.08
CA PRO A 399 12.54 -5.15 -18.30
C PRO A 399 13.73 -4.87 -19.21
N HIS A 400 14.31 -5.91 -19.82
CA HIS A 400 15.38 -5.79 -20.82
C HIS A 400 14.93 -4.99 -22.03
N SER A 401 13.65 -5.09 -22.39
CA SER A 401 13.00 -4.32 -23.46
C SER A 401 11.64 -3.85 -23.02
N THR A 402 11.25 -2.66 -23.45
CA THR A 402 9.89 -2.13 -23.26
C THR A 402 9.01 -2.64 -24.39
N PHE A 403 7.78 -3.08 -24.05
CA PHE A 403 6.77 -3.33 -25.08
C PHE A 403 6.23 -2.00 -25.61
N GLU A 404 6.36 -1.80 -26.90
CA GLU A 404 5.76 -0.69 -27.64
C GLU A 404 5.09 -1.24 -28.91
N PRO A 405 3.81 -0.92 -29.16
CA PRO A 405 3.12 -1.38 -30.39
C PRO A 405 3.92 -1.01 -31.66
N GLY A 406 4.17 -2.01 -32.52
CA GLY A 406 4.92 -1.82 -33.78
C GLY A 406 6.45 -1.79 -33.63
N LYS A 407 6.99 -2.00 -32.43
CA LYS A 407 8.43 -2.16 -32.18
C LYS A 407 8.75 -3.58 -31.68
N PRO A 408 10.02 -4.04 -31.81
CA PRO A 408 10.40 -5.42 -31.49
C PRO A 408 10.44 -5.77 -30.00
N GLY A 409 10.33 -4.79 -29.10
CA GLY A 409 10.33 -5.03 -27.64
C GLY A 409 9.08 -5.77 -27.19
N ILE A 410 9.24 -6.82 -26.37
CA ILE A 410 8.13 -7.67 -25.89
C ILE A 410 7.81 -7.48 -24.40
N GLY A 411 8.52 -6.57 -23.70
CA GLY A 411 8.44 -6.46 -22.25
C GLY A 411 9.09 -7.64 -21.54
N ALA A 412 8.82 -7.80 -20.24
CA ALA A 412 9.29 -8.94 -19.46
C ALA A 412 8.12 -9.88 -19.11
N TRP A 413 8.36 -11.19 -19.17
CA TRP A 413 7.38 -12.23 -18.89
C TRP A 413 7.85 -13.10 -17.73
N GLU A 414 7.02 -13.20 -16.69
CA GLU A 414 7.31 -13.94 -15.46
C GLU A 414 6.24 -15.01 -15.23
N LEU A 415 6.66 -16.27 -15.07
CA LEU A 415 5.84 -17.34 -14.54
C LEU A 415 5.94 -17.37 -13.04
N VAL A 416 4.81 -17.56 -12.35
CA VAL A 416 4.73 -17.67 -10.90
C VAL A 416 3.92 -18.86 -10.47
N ALA A 417 4.32 -19.48 -9.36
CA ALA A 417 3.58 -20.56 -8.73
C ALA A 417 3.70 -20.41 -7.22
N ARG A 418 2.63 -20.73 -6.47
CA ARG A 418 2.69 -20.77 -5.01
C ARG A 418 1.82 -21.88 -4.44
N TYR A 419 2.22 -22.34 -3.26
CA TYR A 419 1.37 -23.11 -2.37
C TYR A 419 1.32 -22.40 -1.03
N HIS A 420 0.13 -22.28 -0.46
CA HIS A 420 -0.08 -21.60 0.82
C HIS A 420 -1.24 -22.22 1.60
N GLU A 421 -1.11 -22.17 2.92
CA GLU A 421 -2.09 -22.74 3.84
C GLU A 421 -2.29 -21.83 5.04
N LEU A 422 -3.51 -21.77 5.55
CA LEU A 422 -3.86 -21.18 6.85
C LEU A 422 -4.72 -22.18 7.62
N ARG A 423 -4.31 -22.48 8.84
CA ARG A 423 -4.98 -23.37 9.78
C ARG A 423 -5.49 -22.60 10.97
N ILE A 424 -6.72 -22.89 11.35
CA ILE A 424 -7.39 -22.35 12.53
C ILE A 424 -7.22 -23.36 13.67
N ASP A 425 -6.93 -22.84 14.85
CA ASP A 425 -6.85 -23.66 16.07
C ASP A 425 -8.15 -24.42 16.30
N PRO A 426 -8.11 -25.75 16.51
CA PRO A 426 -9.31 -26.53 16.84
C PRO A 426 -10.07 -26.02 18.07
N ALA A 427 -9.41 -25.34 19.01
CA ALA A 427 -10.04 -24.72 20.16
C ALA A 427 -11.10 -23.68 19.80
N ALA A 428 -11.00 -23.06 18.62
CA ALA A 428 -12.00 -22.12 18.10
C ALA A 428 -13.37 -22.77 17.91
N PHE A 429 -13.41 -24.06 17.59
CA PHE A 429 -14.62 -24.82 17.25
C PHE A 429 -15.12 -25.72 18.41
N ALA A 430 -14.30 -25.95 19.41
CA ALA A 430 -14.66 -26.80 20.54
C ALA A 430 -15.77 -26.15 21.40
N GLY A 431 -16.63 -26.98 22.04
CA GLY A 431 -17.68 -26.52 22.98
C GLY A 431 -19.06 -26.34 22.38
N GLY A 432 -19.30 -26.75 21.12
CA GLY A 432 -20.62 -26.71 20.52
C GLY A 432 -21.20 -25.28 20.44
N ILE A 433 -22.33 -25.03 21.09
CA ILE A 433 -22.97 -23.70 21.12
C ILE A 433 -22.11 -22.63 21.81
N GLU A 434 -21.19 -23.05 22.68
CA GLU A 434 -20.25 -22.15 23.37
C GLU A 434 -18.98 -21.90 22.58
N SER A 435 -18.79 -22.52 21.39
CA SER A 435 -17.58 -22.36 20.57
C SER A 435 -17.31 -20.88 20.20
N PHE A 436 -16.07 -20.52 20.02
CA PHE A 436 -15.66 -19.16 19.62
C PHE A 436 -15.99 -18.87 18.15
N SER A 437 -16.08 -19.89 17.30
CA SER A 437 -16.47 -19.82 15.90
C SER A 437 -17.54 -20.85 15.58
N ASP A 438 -18.33 -20.62 14.52
CA ASP A 438 -19.38 -21.53 14.08
C ASP A 438 -18.82 -22.53 13.04
N PRO A 439 -18.71 -23.84 13.35
CA PRO A 439 -18.20 -24.82 12.41
C PRO A 439 -19.07 -25.02 11.17
N ALA A 440 -20.35 -24.63 11.22
CA ALA A 440 -21.25 -24.75 10.07
C ALA A 440 -20.99 -23.73 8.95
N VAL A 441 -20.22 -22.67 9.24
CA VAL A 441 -19.93 -21.59 8.28
C VAL A 441 -18.45 -21.20 8.22
N SER A 442 -17.63 -21.63 9.20
CA SER A 442 -16.21 -21.33 9.28
C SER A 442 -15.38 -22.61 9.10
N ALA A 443 -14.47 -22.59 8.14
CA ALA A 443 -13.56 -23.71 7.88
C ALA A 443 -12.41 -23.76 8.90
N ARG A 444 -11.92 -24.98 9.19
CA ARG A 444 -10.76 -25.25 10.04
C ARG A 444 -9.44 -24.94 9.34
N SER A 445 -9.42 -25.09 8.02
CA SER A 445 -8.25 -24.71 7.21
C SER A 445 -8.67 -24.31 5.79
N ALA A 446 -7.82 -23.48 5.19
CA ALA A 446 -7.83 -23.20 3.75
C ALA A 446 -6.44 -23.52 3.19
N ARG A 447 -6.38 -24.30 2.10
CA ARG A 447 -5.15 -24.66 1.38
C ARG A 447 -5.31 -24.27 -0.06
N ALA A 448 -4.41 -23.45 -0.56
CA ALA A 448 -4.50 -22.94 -1.92
C ALA A 448 -3.23 -23.23 -2.72
N PHE A 449 -3.44 -23.53 -4.01
CA PHE A 449 -2.41 -23.62 -5.01
C PHE A 449 -2.71 -22.56 -6.08
N GLY A 450 -1.73 -21.72 -6.36
CA GLY A 450 -1.80 -20.67 -7.36
C GLY A 450 -0.75 -20.82 -8.45
N VAL A 451 -1.12 -20.49 -9.68
CA VAL A 451 -0.22 -20.29 -10.81
C VAL A 451 -0.58 -19.00 -11.51
N GLY A 452 0.41 -18.31 -12.05
CA GLY A 452 0.16 -17.05 -12.73
C GLY A 452 1.18 -16.71 -13.79
N LEU A 453 0.81 -15.76 -14.62
CA LEU A 453 1.62 -15.17 -15.67
C LEU A 453 1.58 -13.67 -15.55
N ASN A 454 2.73 -13.05 -15.32
CA ASN A 454 2.89 -11.62 -15.25
C ASN A 454 3.55 -11.09 -16.52
N TRP A 455 2.96 -10.09 -17.14
CA TRP A 455 3.54 -9.38 -18.26
C TRP A 455 3.85 -7.94 -17.86
N TYR A 456 5.11 -7.62 -17.72
CA TYR A 456 5.58 -6.26 -17.50
C TYR A 456 5.82 -5.60 -18.86
N LEU A 457 4.88 -4.78 -19.30
CA LEU A 457 4.97 -4.07 -20.57
C LEU A 457 6.16 -3.11 -20.56
N ASN A 458 6.35 -2.45 -19.42
CA ASN A 458 7.49 -1.59 -19.10
C ASN A 458 7.66 -1.50 -17.57
N GLN A 459 8.47 -0.57 -17.07
CA GLN A 459 8.70 -0.38 -15.64
C GLN A 459 7.46 0.11 -14.86
N ASN A 460 6.45 0.64 -15.55
CA ASN A 460 5.29 1.29 -14.97
C ASN A 460 4.00 0.48 -15.13
N ILE A 461 3.90 -0.36 -16.16
CA ILE A 461 2.67 -1.06 -16.51
C ILE A 461 2.90 -2.57 -16.44
N LYS A 462 2.04 -3.24 -15.68
CA LYS A 462 2.02 -4.68 -15.52
C LYS A 462 0.62 -5.23 -15.71
N TRP A 463 0.51 -6.35 -16.41
CA TRP A 463 -0.70 -7.16 -16.48
C TRP A 463 -0.43 -8.52 -15.83
N MET A 464 -1.32 -8.95 -14.95
CA MET A 464 -1.24 -10.18 -14.17
C MET A 464 -2.43 -11.06 -14.49
N LEU A 465 -2.20 -12.35 -14.58
CA LEU A 465 -3.22 -13.40 -14.78
C LEU A 465 -2.91 -14.52 -13.80
N ASP A 466 -3.80 -14.79 -12.86
CA ASP A 466 -3.64 -15.83 -11.85
C ASP A 466 -4.82 -16.81 -11.89
N PHE A 467 -4.52 -18.07 -11.64
CA PHE A 467 -5.49 -19.08 -11.27
C PHE A 467 -5.18 -19.59 -9.87
N GLU A 468 -6.17 -19.56 -8.99
CA GLU A 468 -6.06 -19.99 -7.59
C GLU A 468 -7.14 -21.02 -7.28
N ARG A 469 -6.72 -22.18 -6.78
CA ARG A 469 -7.63 -23.20 -6.28
C ARG A 469 -7.47 -23.34 -4.79
N THR A 470 -8.54 -23.03 -4.02
CA THR A 470 -8.58 -23.16 -2.56
C THR A 470 -9.48 -24.33 -2.16
N ARG A 471 -8.94 -25.20 -1.30
CA ARG A 471 -9.65 -26.32 -0.66
C ARG A 471 -9.83 -26.03 0.81
N PHE A 472 -10.94 -26.49 1.37
CA PHE A 472 -11.31 -26.24 2.75
C PHE A 472 -11.45 -27.54 3.54
N GLU A 473 -11.22 -27.45 4.84
CA GLU A 473 -11.57 -28.48 5.82
C GLU A 473 -12.65 -27.92 6.75
N GLY A 474 -13.85 -28.52 6.75
CA GLY A 474 -15.03 -27.98 7.45
C GLY A 474 -15.65 -26.77 6.72
N GLY A 475 -16.42 -25.98 7.44
CA GLY A 475 -17.04 -24.75 6.96
C GLY A 475 -18.39 -24.98 6.23
N ALA A 476 -18.99 -26.16 6.41
CA ALA A 476 -20.35 -26.48 5.98
C ALA A 476 -21.12 -27.22 7.09
N PRO A 477 -22.46 -27.25 7.03
CA PRO A 477 -23.30 -27.96 8.02
C PRO A 477 -22.92 -29.44 8.16
N ALA A 478 -23.14 -29.98 9.35
CA ALA A 478 -22.84 -31.38 9.71
C ALA A 478 -21.34 -31.75 9.58
N ASP A 479 -20.45 -30.78 9.87
CA ASP A 479 -18.99 -30.93 9.74
C ASP A 479 -18.48 -31.26 8.32
N ALA A 480 -19.31 -31.08 7.30
CA ALA A 480 -18.90 -31.26 5.91
C ALA A 480 -17.88 -30.18 5.48
N ASN A 481 -17.12 -30.50 4.47
CA ASN A 481 -16.25 -29.54 3.84
C ASN A 481 -17.04 -28.57 2.95
N ARG A 482 -16.74 -27.31 3.04
CA ARG A 482 -17.15 -26.30 2.06
C ARG A 482 -16.63 -26.67 0.67
N ALA A 483 -17.38 -26.36 -0.38
CA ALA A 483 -16.94 -26.58 -1.76
C ALA A 483 -15.62 -25.85 -2.06
N ASP A 484 -14.77 -26.46 -2.89
CA ASP A 484 -13.54 -25.84 -3.36
C ASP A 484 -13.84 -24.52 -4.07
N GLU A 485 -12.96 -23.53 -3.91
CA GLU A 485 -13.01 -22.27 -4.65
C GLU A 485 -11.99 -22.31 -5.79
N ASN A 486 -12.42 -22.08 -7.02
CA ASN A 486 -11.55 -21.88 -8.16
C ASN A 486 -11.74 -20.44 -8.66
N ALA A 487 -10.71 -19.61 -8.45
CA ALA A 487 -10.72 -18.20 -8.80
C ALA A 487 -9.74 -17.90 -9.94
N PHE A 488 -10.21 -17.24 -10.99
CA PHE A 488 -9.40 -16.62 -12.03
C PHE A 488 -9.32 -15.13 -11.70
N LEU A 489 -8.12 -14.64 -11.49
CA LEU A 489 -7.86 -13.26 -11.12
C LEU A 489 -7.02 -12.60 -12.21
N THR A 490 -7.36 -11.37 -12.56
CA THR A 490 -6.50 -10.54 -13.40
C THR A 490 -6.35 -9.16 -12.78
N ARG A 491 -5.20 -8.55 -13.00
CA ARG A 491 -4.93 -7.16 -12.60
C ARG A 491 -4.20 -6.44 -13.71
N PHE A 492 -4.74 -5.30 -14.10
CA PHE A 492 -4.00 -4.30 -14.85
C PHE A 492 -3.51 -3.23 -13.87
N GLN A 493 -2.18 -3.07 -13.78
CA GLN A 493 -1.56 -2.17 -12.81
C GLN A 493 -0.72 -1.10 -13.53
N LEU A 494 -0.91 0.15 -13.12
CA LEU A 494 -0.09 1.29 -13.48
C LEU A 494 0.54 1.88 -12.22
N VAL A 495 1.88 2.00 -12.23
CA VAL A 495 2.65 2.62 -11.14
C VAL A 495 3.67 3.58 -11.74
N PHE A 496 3.73 4.78 -11.28
CA PHE A 496 4.74 5.77 -11.68
C PHE A 496 5.13 6.68 -10.53
#